data_21d0487a862f2e3d24072e483149161d
#
_entry.id   21d0487a862f2e3d24072e483149161d
#
_cell.length_a   1.000
_cell.length_b   1.000
_cell.length_c   1.000
_cell.angle_alpha   90.00
_cell.angle_beta   90.00
_cell.angle_gamma   90.00
#
_symmetry.space_group_name_H-M   'P 1'
#
loop_
_entity.id
_entity.type
_entity.pdbx_description
1 polymer ?
#
loop_
_entity_poly.entity_id
_entity_poly.type
_entity_poly.pdbx_seq_one_letter_code
_entity_poly.pdbx_strand_id
1 'polypeptide(L)'
;MDRTYDVLIIGAGVIGCSAARELSRYCLSLCVLEKGPDICMETSNRNSAVLHAGYNNTPGSAMARFCVEGNRSFDRTAEELDIPYRRTGKLVVGFTEDDRKALGRLKEQGEKNGIQGMKLAGRDFIRQKAPLIRGEFALWSPTTAILNPFEFTFGMAENAAENGVEFFCGREVTDIRLEEDGIYTVTAGNGVFRSRWIVNCAGLGSDKIASMLGIEGYTLHPCRGEYFVLDKKLKDTLPLPVYPVPNYKTGGLGIHLTPTLEGNILVGPSTEYIRNRGDYATTRRIMELLIRDGSRIYPYLKRENLIRSFAGIRPKLSSKEEGGYHDFVIERRGDIAPHAVNLVGIESPGLTSAVPIAREIVRLIEEAEKLKPNPRFDPIRRRFPSFRDKSREEQEKMIRENPDYGEIICRCETITRAEVLHAIHGVLGARTVTGVKYRCRAMMGRCQGGYCQTRITELLMKEKGISPEELIYERQGSYLFTGEVREK
;
A
#
# COMPACT_ATOMS: atom_id res chain seq x y z
N MET A 1 -19.25 -4.16 26.02
CA MET A 1 -19.50 -2.90 25.30
C MET A 1 -20.78 -3.08 24.52
N ASP A 2 -21.84 -2.33 24.88
CA ASP A 2 -23.18 -2.54 24.29
C ASP A 2 -23.44 -1.73 23.01
N ARG A 3 -22.36 -1.22 22.35
CA ARG A 3 -22.51 -0.42 21.15
C ARG A 3 -22.53 -1.30 19.91
N THR A 4 -23.59 -1.17 19.10
CA THR A 4 -23.67 -1.76 17.77
C THR A 4 -23.26 -0.72 16.72
N TYR A 5 -22.28 -1.05 15.89
CA TYR A 5 -21.89 -0.24 14.75
C TYR A 5 -22.81 -0.47 13.56
N ASP A 6 -22.97 0.53 12.69
CA ASP A 6 -23.65 0.32 11.42
C ASP A 6 -22.80 -0.52 10.48
N VAL A 7 -21.50 -0.22 10.37
CA VAL A 7 -20.57 -0.99 9.53
C VAL A 7 -19.26 -1.27 10.28
N LEU A 8 -18.82 -2.51 10.27
CA LEU A 8 -17.52 -2.97 10.75
C LEU A 8 -16.68 -3.41 9.55
N ILE A 9 -15.50 -2.81 9.39
CA ILE A 9 -14.55 -3.08 8.33
C ILE A 9 -13.41 -3.94 8.90
N ILE A 10 -13.08 -5.05 8.27
CA ILE A 10 -12.01 -5.96 8.71
C ILE A 10 -10.76 -5.73 7.84
N GLY A 11 -9.71 -5.17 8.44
CA GLY A 11 -8.43 -4.87 7.81
C GLY A 11 -8.22 -3.37 7.54
N ALA A 12 -7.11 -2.82 8.02
CA ALA A 12 -6.70 -1.42 7.82
C ALA A 12 -5.56 -1.28 6.79
N GLY A 13 -5.62 -2.06 5.70
CA GLY A 13 -4.87 -1.82 4.48
C GLY A 13 -5.50 -0.70 3.64
N VAL A 14 -4.92 -0.38 2.48
CA VAL A 14 -5.40 0.70 1.61
C VAL A 14 -6.87 0.54 1.21
N ILE A 15 -7.36 -0.68 1.02
CA ILE A 15 -8.75 -0.94 0.65
C ILE A 15 -9.69 -0.63 1.83
N GLY A 16 -9.40 -1.16 3.03
CA GLY A 16 -10.23 -0.90 4.22
C GLY A 16 -10.21 0.56 4.65
N CYS A 17 -9.05 1.24 4.59
CA CYS A 17 -8.95 2.67 4.88
C CYS A 17 -9.73 3.52 3.85
N SER A 18 -9.70 3.14 2.55
CA SER A 18 -10.50 3.80 1.52
C SER A 18 -12.00 3.55 1.71
N ALA A 19 -12.40 2.31 2.08
CA ALA A 19 -13.79 1.99 2.42
C ALA A 19 -14.28 2.79 3.62
N ALA A 20 -13.48 2.88 4.68
CA ALA A 20 -13.78 3.68 5.87
C ALA A 20 -14.04 5.15 5.51
N ARG A 21 -13.18 5.75 4.66
CA ARG A 21 -13.34 7.12 4.20
C ARG A 21 -14.59 7.31 3.33
N GLU A 22 -14.82 6.47 2.35
CA GLU A 22 -16.00 6.65 1.47
C GLU A 22 -17.32 6.39 2.23
N LEU A 23 -17.35 5.45 3.19
CA LEU A 23 -18.50 5.22 4.05
C LEU A 23 -18.75 6.36 5.06
N SER A 24 -17.69 7.04 5.55
CA SER A 24 -17.85 8.18 6.46
C SER A 24 -18.53 9.42 5.82
N ARG A 25 -18.71 9.40 4.50
CA ARG A 25 -19.55 10.37 3.77
C ARG A 25 -21.04 10.27 4.13
N TYR A 26 -21.41 9.23 4.85
CA TYR A 26 -22.79 8.96 5.24
C TYR A 26 -22.94 8.95 6.76
N CYS A 27 -24.17 9.15 7.24
CA CYS A 27 -24.51 9.13 8.67
C CYS A 27 -24.49 7.70 9.21
N LEU A 28 -23.30 7.12 9.34
CA LEU A 28 -23.05 5.76 9.81
C LEU A 28 -22.06 5.79 10.98
N SER A 29 -22.29 4.92 11.95
CA SER A 29 -21.29 4.60 12.97
C SER A 29 -20.37 3.51 12.43
N LEU A 30 -19.06 3.81 12.32
CA LEU A 30 -18.09 2.98 11.62
C LEU A 30 -16.95 2.57 12.54
N CYS A 31 -16.52 1.32 12.44
CA CYS A 31 -15.24 0.90 13.02
C CYS A 31 -14.42 0.05 12.06
N VAL A 32 -13.11 0.10 12.23
CA VAL A 32 -12.12 -0.71 11.51
C VAL A 32 -11.34 -1.56 12.50
N LEU A 33 -11.30 -2.88 12.28
CA LEU A 33 -10.49 -3.81 13.06
C LEU A 33 -9.26 -4.21 12.27
N GLU A 34 -8.08 -4.01 12.86
CA GLU A 34 -6.79 -4.39 12.28
C GLU A 34 -6.06 -5.37 13.20
N LYS A 35 -5.59 -6.51 12.65
CA LYS A 35 -4.83 -7.50 13.41
C LYS A 35 -3.46 -7.01 13.87
N GLY A 36 -2.83 -6.16 13.04
CA GLY A 36 -1.52 -5.59 13.31
C GLY A 36 -1.55 -4.53 14.41
N PRO A 37 -0.39 -4.21 15.02
CA PRO A 37 -0.29 -3.17 16.04
C PRO A 37 -0.50 -1.76 15.48
N ASP A 38 -0.49 -1.58 14.16
CA ASP A 38 -0.69 -0.31 13.46
C ASP A 38 -1.38 -0.58 12.10
N ILE A 39 -1.88 0.48 11.46
CA ILE A 39 -2.46 0.41 10.12
C ILE A 39 -1.38 0.29 9.04
N CYS A 40 -1.74 -0.16 7.84
CA CYS A 40 -0.82 -0.23 6.69
C CYS A 40 0.40 -1.14 6.91
N MET A 41 0.27 -2.27 7.62
CA MET A 41 1.42 -3.09 8.04
C MET A 41 1.76 -4.23 7.08
N GLU A 42 0.91 -4.51 6.07
CA GLU A 42 1.06 -5.68 5.20
C GLU A 42 1.26 -5.31 3.71
N THR A 43 0.48 -5.85 2.79
CA THR A 43 0.63 -5.69 1.33
C THR A 43 0.62 -4.22 0.87
N SER A 44 -0.14 -3.36 1.56
CA SER A 44 -0.31 -1.95 1.19
C SER A 44 0.97 -1.12 1.30
N ASN A 45 1.88 -1.47 2.20
CA ASN A 45 3.18 -0.79 2.36
C ASN A 45 4.34 -1.49 1.64
N ARG A 46 4.09 -2.64 0.98
CA ARG A 46 5.12 -3.53 0.42
C ARG A 46 4.89 -3.79 -1.06
N ASN A 47 4.88 -2.74 -1.85
CA ASN A 47 4.59 -2.76 -3.29
C ASN A 47 5.51 -1.79 -4.06
N SER A 48 5.32 -1.68 -5.37
CA SER A 48 6.14 -0.84 -6.25
C SER A 48 5.73 0.63 -6.26
N ALA A 49 4.71 1.04 -5.50
CA ALA A 49 4.23 2.42 -5.43
C ALA A 49 3.80 3.03 -6.79
N VAL A 50 3.27 2.21 -7.69
CA VAL A 50 2.85 2.63 -9.05
C VAL A 50 1.34 2.80 -9.10
N LEU A 51 0.92 3.97 -9.57
CA LEU A 51 -0.45 4.23 -10.00
C LEU A 51 -0.57 3.75 -11.46
N HIS A 52 -1.08 2.53 -11.63
CA HIS A 52 -1.15 1.86 -12.93
C HIS A 52 -2.18 2.49 -13.87
N ALA A 53 -1.90 2.47 -15.18
CA ALA A 53 -2.84 2.95 -16.19
C ALA A 53 -3.97 1.96 -16.51
N GLY A 54 -3.77 0.65 -16.28
CA GLY A 54 -4.77 -0.40 -16.50
C GLY A 54 -4.65 -1.15 -17.83
N TYR A 55 -3.65 -0.89 -18.67
CA TYR A 55 -3.49 -1.54 -19.97
C TYR A 55 -3.18 -3.04 -19.89
N ASN A 56 -2.64 -3.50 -18.75
CA ASN A 56 -2.24 -4.90 -18.56
C ASN A 56 -3.40 -5.81 -18.11
N ASN A 57 -4.55 -5.24 -17.78
CA ASN A 57 -5.70 -5.98 -17.26
C ASN A 57 -6.63 -6.41 -18.40
N THR A 58 -7.26 -7.56 -18.27
CA THR A 58 -8.20 -8.09 -19.27
C THR A 58 -9.38 -7.13 -19.45
N PRO A 59 -9.71 -6.74 -20.70
CA PRO A 59 -10.85 -5.86 -20.94
C PRO A 59 -12.16 -6.46 -20.40
N GLY A 60 -12.96 -5.62 -19.74
CA GLY A 60 -14.22 -6.03 -19.11
C GLY A 60 -14.08 -6.57 -17.69
N SER A 61 -12.86 -6.86 -17.21
CA SER A 61 -12.63 -7.31 -15.83
C SER A 61 -12.83 -6.20 -14.81
N ALA A 62 -13.11 -6.57 -13.55
CA ALA A 62 -13.14 -5.65 -12.41
C ALA A 62 -11.77 -4.98 -12.22
N MET A 63 -10.68 -5.72 -12.38
CA MET A 63 -9.31 -5.17 -12.36
C MET A 63 -9.13 -4.05 -13.38
N ALA A 64 -9.59 -4.23 -14.64
CA ALA A 64 -9.47 -3.19 -15.65
C ALA A 64 -10.32 -1.97 -15.31
N ARG A 65 -11.60 -2.18 -14.98
CA ARG A 65 -12.55 -1.12 -14.62
C ARG A 65 -12.02 -0.25 -13.48
N PHE A 66 -11.72 -0.85 -12.34
CA PHE A 66 -11.30 -0.11 -11.15
C PHE A 66 -9.91 0.50 -11.29
N CYS A 67 -8.99 -0.14 -12.02
CA CYS A 67 -7.67 0.45 -12.26
C CYS A 67 -7.74 1.70 -13.12
N VAL A 68 -8.50 1.67 -14.22
CA VAL A 68 -8.65 2.82 -15.12
C VAL A 68 -9.38 3.97 -14.42
N GLU A 69 -10.45 3.67 -13.68
CA GLU A 69 -11.18 4.66 -12.90
C GLU A 69 -10.30 5.28 -11.80
N GLY A 70 -9.58 4.45 -11.05
CA GLY A 70 -8.68 4.91 -9.99
C GLY A 70 -7.55 5.79 -10.52
N ASN A 71 -6.96 5.44 -11.68
CA ASN A 71 -5.96 6.28 -12.31
C ASN A 71 -6.52 7.65 -12.74
N ARG A 72 -7.72 7.67 -13.33
CA ARG A 72 -8.37 8.90 -13.81
C ARG A 72 -8.79 9.83 -12.68
N SER A 73 -9.26 9.28 -11.58
CA SER A 73 -9.79 10.07 -10.45
C SER A 73 -8.76 10.41 -9.39
N PHE A 74 -7.51 9.94 -9.52
CA PHE A 74 -6.50 10.05 -8.46
C PHE A 74 -6.10 11.49 -8.16
N ASP A 75 -6.06 12.35 -9.16
CA ASP A 75 -5.64 13.75 -9.01
C ASP A 75 -6.51 14.47 -7.98
N ARG A 76 -7.83 14.27 -8.06
CA ARG A 76 -8.77 14.80 -7.06
C ARG A 76 -8.54 14.21 -5.67
N THR A 77 -8.33 12.89 -5.59
CA THR A 77 -8.05 12.22 -4.31
C THR A 77 -6.77 12.76 -3.67
N ALA A 78 -5.73 12.96 -4.47
CA ALA A 78 -4.45 13.50 -4.00
C ALA A 78 -4.58 14.96 -3.53
N GLU A 79 -5.39 15.76 -4.19
CA GLU A 79 -5.69 17.14 -3.79
C GLU A 79 -6.46 17.19 -2.45
N GLU A 80 -7.55 16.41 -2.33
CA GLU A 80 -8.36 16.34 -1.11
C GLU A 80 -7.54 15.91 0.11
N LEU A 81 -6.60 14.97 -0.06
CA LEU A 81 -5.85 14.35 1.04
C LEU A 81 -4.39 14.79 1.13
N ASP A 82 -3.95 15.77 0.33
CA ASP A 82 -2.56 16.23 0.26
C ASP A 82 -1.55 15.06 0.10
N ILE A 83 -1.84 14.17 -0.88
CA ILE A 83 -1.01 12.99 -1.15
C ILE A 83 0.02 13.31 -2.22
N PRO A 84 1.32 13.18 -1.92
CA PRO A 84 2.36 13.39 -2.94
C PRO A 84 2.33 12.27 -3.98
N TYR A 85 2.30 12.66 -5.26
CA TYR A 85 2.41 11.77 -6.40
C TYR A 85 3.03 12.50 -7.60
N ARG A 86 3.43 11.76 -8.63
CA ARG A 86 3.99 12.35 -9.84
C ARG A 86 3.61 11.51 -11.06
N ARG A 87 2.96 12.14 -12.05
CA ARG A 87 2.68 11.52 -13.35
C ARG A 87 3.95 11.52 -14.19
N THR A 88 4.62 10.37 -14.21
CA THR A 88 5.90 10.18 -14.90
C THR A 88 5.73 9.54 -16.27
N GLY A 89 4.58 8.92 -16.52
CA GLY A 89 4.46 7.90 -17.54
C GLY A 89 5.24 6.63 -17.18
N LYS A 90 5.24 5.64 -18.08
CA LYS A 90 5.96 4.38 -17.93
C LYS A 90 6.39 3.84 -19.29
N LEU A 91 7.54 3.18 -19.34
CA LEU A 91 7.99 2.38 -20.47
C LEU A 91 7.84 0.89 -20.17
N VAL A 92 7.31 0.11 -21.12
CA VAL A 92 7.49 -1.33 -21.17
C VAL A 92 8.45 -1.62 -22.30
N VAL A 93 9.63 -2.16 -22.00
CA VAL A 93 10.72 -2.33 -22.96
C VAL A 93 10.86 -3.77 -23.45
N GLY A 94 11.12 -3.94 -24.72
CA GLY A 94 11.39 -5.20 -25.38
C GLY A 94 12.69 -5.17 -26.18
N PHE A 95 13.25 -6.35 -26.46
CA PHE A 95 14.53 -6.54 -27.12
C PHE A 95 14.43 -7.33 -28.43
N THR A 96 13.34 -8.05 -28.64
CA THR A 96 13.13 -8.94 -29.77
C THR A 96 11.88 -8.57 -30.56
N GLU A 97 11.75 -9.07 -31.79
CA GLU A 97 10.52 -8.90 -32.61
C GLU A 97 9.29 -9.56 -31.94
N ASP A 98 9.46 -10.63 -31.18
CA ASP A 98 8.36 -11.22 -30.42
C ASP A 98 7.93 -10.32 -29.26
N ASP A 99 8.88 -9.61 -28.60
CA ASP A 99 8.56 -8.56 -27.63
C ASP A 99 7.76 -7.43 -28.30
N ARG A 100 8.16 -7.00 -29.51
CA ARG A 100 7.45 -5.95 -30.27
C ARG A 100 6.00 -6.34 -30.53
N LYS A 101 5.75 -7.59 -30.97
CA LYS A 101 4.39 -8.11 -31.15
C LYS A 101 3.60 -8.13 -29.85
N ALA A 102 4.25 -8.52 -28.72
CA ALA A 102 3.63 -8.50 -27.39
C ALA A 102 3.27 -7.08 -26.95
N LEU A 103 4.15 -6.10 -27.17
CA LEU A 103 3.88 -4.68 -26.91
C LEU A 103 2.69 -4.16 -27.75
N GLY A 104 2.54 -4.62 -29.01
CA GLY A 104 1.39 -4.33 -29.86
C GLY A 104 0.09 -4.81 -29.22
N ARG A 105 0.04 -6.07 -28.80
CA ARG A 105 -1.13 -6.63 -28.10
C ARG A 105 -1.47 -5.89 -26.82
N LEU A 106 -0.47 -5.50 -26.02
CA LEU A 106 -0.69 -4.69 -24.81
C LEU A 106 -1.27 -3.31 -25.13
N LYS A 107 -0.83 -2.69 -26.24
CA LYS A 107 -1.40 -1.42 -26.70
C LYS A 107 -2.88 -1.56 -27.04
N GLU A 108 -3.21 -2.54 -27.87
CA GLU A 108 -4.60 -2.84 -28.27
C GLU A 108 -5.49 -3.13 -27.05
N GLN A 109 -4.98 -3.91 -26.09
CA GLN A 109 -5.68 -4.19 -24.85
C GLN A 109 -5.92 -2.93 -24.03
N GLY A 110 -4.92 -2.05 -23.93
CA GLY A 110 -5.04 -0.77 -23.24
C GLY A 110 -6.04 0.17 -23.90
N GLU A 111 -6.09 0.20 -25.23
CA GLU A 111 -7.07 0.98 -26.00
C GLU A 111 -8.50 0.46 -25.76
N LYS A 112 -8.69 -0.87 -25.73
CA LYS A 112 -9.98 -1.49 -25.33
C LYS A 112 -10.40 -1.13 -23.92
N ASN A 113 -9.43 -0.95 -23.00
CA ASN A 113 -9.68 -0.45 -21.65
C ASN A 113 -9.89 1.08 -21.58
N GLY A 114 -9.85 1.78 -22.72
CA GLY A 114 -10.09 3.22 -22.81
C GLY A 114 -8.90 4.09 -22.38
N ILE A 115 -7.68 3.55 -22.40
CA ILE A 115 -6.47 4.32 -22.06
C ILE A 115 -6.00 5.08 -23.30
N GLN A 116 -5.87 6.39 -23.16
CA GLN A 116 -5.48 7.29 -24.24
C GLN A 116 -3.97 7.57 -24.26
N GLY A 117 -3.46 7.94 -25.44
CA GLY A 117 -2.09 8.42 -25.61
C GLY A 117 -1.01 7.33 -25.56
N MET A 118 -1.38 6.06 -25.51
CA MET A 118 -0.43 4.96 -25.59
C MET A 118 0.19 4.89 -26.98
N LYS A 119 1.51 4.65 -27.06
CA LYS A 119 2.18 4.50 -28.34
C LYS A 119 3.31 3.48 -28.29
N LEU A 120 3.50 2.77 -29.43
CA LEU A 120 4.72 2.01 -29.68
C LEU A 120 5.83 2.98 -30.09
N ALA A 121 7.04 2.72 -29.63
CA ALA A 121 8.21 3.53 -29.87
C ALA A 121 9.47 2.68 -30.01
N GLY A 122 10.50 3.25 -30.60
CA GLY A 122 11.80 2.61 -30.75
C GLY A 122 12.86 3.17 -29.78
N ARG A 123 14.10 2.76 -30.04
CA ARG A 123 15.28 3.07 -29.21
C ARG A 123 15.48 4.57 -28.95
N ASP A 124 15.26 5.44 -29.93
CA ASP A 124 15.49 6.88 -29.73
C ASP A 124 14.51 7.50 -28.74
N PHE A 125 13.24 7.05 -28.75
CA PHE A 125 12.28 7.48 -27.76
C PHE A 125 12.61 6.95 -26.36
N ILE A 126 13.13 5.72 -26.23
CA ILE A 126 13.61 5.18 -24.96
C ILE A 126 14.74 6.06 -24.42
N ARG A 127 15.73 6.38 -25.27
CA ARG A 127 16.86 7.27 -24.90
C ARG A 127 16.41 8.67 -24.48
N GLN A 128 15.43 9.23 -25.19
CA GLN A 128 14.86 10.53 -24.83
C GLN A 128 14.19 10.51 -23.46
N LYS A 129 13.43 9.45 -23.13
CA LYS A 129 12.66 9.35 -21.89
C LYS A 129 13.46 8.82 -20.70
N ALA A 130 14.39 7.91 -20.93
CA ALA A 130 15.21 7.25 -19.93
C ALA A 130 16.60 6.90 -20.51
N PRO A 131 17.53 7.87 -20.55
CA PRO A 131 18.81 7.77 -21.29
C PRO A 131 19.67 6.55 -20.93
N LEU A 132 19.58 6.07 -19.70
CA LEU A 132 20.39 4.97 -19.17
C LEU A 132 19.72 3.59 -19.27
N ILE A 133 18.54 3.52 -19.89
CA ILE A 133 17.77 2.28 -20.06
C ILE A 133 18.09 1.65 -21.42
N ARG A 134 18.22 0.32 -21.42
CA ARG A 134 18.36 -0.51 -22.60
C ARG A 134 17.02 -1.02 -23.09
N GLY A 135 16.81 -1.03 -24.40
CA GLY A 135 15.65 -1.57 -25.07
C GLY A 135 15.68 -1.22 -26.55
N GLU A 136 15.08 -2.06 -27.39
CA GLU A 136 14.94 -1.84 -28.84
C GLU A 136 13.56 -1.28 -29.18
N PHE A 137 12.54 -1.78 -28.47
CA PHE A 137 11.14 -1.42 -28.63
C PHE A 137 10.56 -1.01 -27.29
N ALA A 138 9.57 -0.14 -27.28
CA ALA A 138 8.84 0.23 -26.09
C ALA A 138 7.36 0.45 -26.34
N LEU A 139 6.56 0.17 -25.33
CA LEU A 139 5.22 0.72 -25.16
C LEU A 139 5.28 1.87 -24.16
N TRP A 140 4.87 3.05 -24.58
CA TRP A 140 4.72 4.22 -23.74
C TRP A 140 3.32 4.31 -23.16
N SER A 141 3.20 4.44 -21.83
CA SER A 141 1.95 4.67 -21.11
C SER A 141 2.01 6.01 -20.38
N PRO A 142 1.39 7.08 -20.91
CA PRO A 142 1.56 8.44 -20.41
C PRO A 142 0.88 8.69 -19.06
N THR A 143 -0.21 7.98 -18.75
CA THR A 143 -1.04 8.24 -17.56
C THR A 143 -0.55 7.52 -16.30
N THR A 144 0.47 6.67 -16.41
CA THR A 144 1.08 6.03 -15.24
C THR A 144 1.74 7.08 -14.33
N ALA A 145 1.59 6.90 -13.03
CA ALA A 145 2.22 7.75 -12.02
C ALA A 145 2.95 6.91 -10.96
N ILE A 146 3.75 7.57 -10.15
CA ILE A 146 4.31 7.04 -8.89
C ILE A 146 3.74 7.84 -7.73
N LEU A 147 3.55 7.18 -6.60
CA LEU A 147 3.00 7.78 -5.38
C LEU A 147 3.75 7.28 -4.13
N ASN A 148 3.44 7.85 -2.98
CA ASN A 148 3.87 7.29 -1.71
C ASN A 148 2.72 6.42 -1.13
N PRO A 149 2.86 5.07 -1.08
CA PRO A 149 1.79 4.18 -0.65
C PRO A 149 1.47 4.31 0.85
N PHE A 150 2.44 4.75 1.66
CA PHE A 150 2.24 5.04 3.07
C PHE A 150 1.32 6.26 3.23
N GLU A 151 1.70 7.40 2.64
CA GLU A 151 0.93 8.64 2.68
C GLU A 151 -0.48 8.46 2.13
N PHE A 152 -0.65 7.65 1.07
CA PHE A 152 -1.96 7.34 0.52
C PHE A 152 -2.83 6.58 1.53
N THR A 153 -2.30 5.51 2.14
CA THR A 153 -3.06 4.71 3.10
C THR A 153 -3.34 5.49 4.38
N PHE A 154 -2.34 6.19 4.93
CA PHE A 154 -2.51 7.03 6.12
C PHE A 154 -3.46 8.19 5.85
N GLY A 155 -3.36 8.86 4.71
CA GLY A 155 -4.27 9.95 4.37
C GLY A 155 -5.73 9.52 4.31
N MET A 156 -6.01 8.32 3.77
CA MET A 156 -7.36 7.73 3.80
C MET A 156 -7.84 7.45 5.23
N ALA A 157 -6.97 6.85 6.06
CA ALA A 157 -7.32 6.46 7.42
C ALA A 157 -7.49 7.68 8.35
N GLU A 158 -6.59 8.64 8.27
CA GLU A 158 -6.64 9.87 9.08
C GLU A 158 -7.89 10.68 8.75
N ASN A 159 -8.19 10.89 7.46
CA ASN A 159 -9.42 11.58 7.06
C ASN A 159 -10.68 10.83 7.50
N ALA A 160 -10.69 9.48 7.42
CA ALA A 160 -11.79 8.69 7.96
C ALA A 160 -11.96 8.87 9.47
N ALA A 161 -10.85 8.86 10.23
CA ALA A 161 -10.86 9.05 11.68
C ALA A 161 -11.33 10.46 12.09
N GLU A 162 -10.88 11.50 11.38
CA GLU A 162 -11.35 12.88 11.55
C GLU A 162 -12.86 13.02 11.27
N ASN A 163 -13.41 12.17 10.40
CA ASN A 163 -14.84 12.06 10.11
C ASN A 163 -15.57 11.04 11.01
N GLY A 164 -14.96 10.63 12.13
CA GLY A 164 -15.61 9.86 13.20
C GLY A 164 -15.50 8.35 13.09
N VAL A 165 -14.68 7.80 12.21
CA VAL A 165 -14.41 6.35 12.14
C VAL A 165 -13.46 5.94 13.26
N GLU A 166 -13.79 4.87 13.98
CA GLU A 166 -12.97 4.32 15.05
C GLU A 166 -12.05 3.23 14.52
N PHE A 167 -10.74 3.31 14.83
CA PHE A 167 -9.74 2.32 14.41
C PHE A 167 -9.22 1.55 15.63
N PHE A 168 -9.32 0.23 15.58
CA PHE A 168 -8.86 -0.69 16.62
C PHE A 168 -7.75 -1.59 16.08
N CYS A 169 -6.50 -1.27 16.41
CA CYS A 169 -5.33 -2.08 16.09
C CYS A 169 -5.07 -3.16 17.15
N GLY A 170 -4.38 -4.25 16.76
CA GLY A 170 -4.17 -5.41 17.62
C GLY A 170 -5.44 -6.21 17.85
N ARG A 171 -6.38 -6.16 16.90
CA ARG A 171 -7.70 -6.82 16.95
C ARG A 171 -7.84 -7.79 15.79
N GLU A 172 -7.16 -8.93 15.86
CA GLU A 172 -7.36 -10.01 14.89
C GLU A 172 -8.75 -10.62 15.06
N VAL A 173 -9.54 -10.63 13.99
CA VAL A 173 -10.85 -11.29 13.97
C VAL A 173 -10.66 -12.79 13.93
N THR A 174 -11.25 -13.48 14.90
CA THR A 174 -11.14 -14.92 15.09
C THR A 174 -12.47 -15.65 14.94
N ASP A 175 -13.60 -14.94 15.06
CA ASP A 175 -14.94 -15.52 14.91
C ASP A 175 -15.94 -14.44 14.48
N ILE A 176 -16.90 -14.82 13.64
CA ILE A 176 -18.01 -13.98 13.19
C ILE A 176 -19.29 -14.82 13.26
N ARG A 177 -20.31 -14.31 13.95
CA ARG A 177 -21.63 -14.96 14.07
C ARG A 177 -22.71 -13.98 13.70
N LEU A 178 -23.66 -14.44 12.91
CA LEU A 178 -24.91 -13.70 12.68
C LEU A 178 -25.92 -14.17 13.75
N GLU A 179 -26.37 -13.23 14.57
CA GLU A 179 -27.34 -13.49 15.64
C GLU A 179 -28.79 -13.47 15.09
N GLU A 180 -29.72 -13.95 15.88
CA GLU A 180 -31.15 -14.02 15.51
C GLU A 180 -31.76 -12.64 15.24
N ASP A 181 -31.20 -11.58 15.84
CA ASP A 181 -31.62 -10.18 15.62
C ASP A 181 -31.05 -9.57 14.32
N GLY A 182 -30.33 -10.34 13.53
CA GLY A 182 -29.71 -9.91 12.27
C GLY A 182 -28.44 -9.06 12.45
N ILE A 183 -27.89 -8.99 13.66
CA ILE A 183 -26.65 -8.27 13.99
C ILE A 183 -25.49 -9.28 14.03
N TYR A 184 -24.36 -8.90 13.46
CA TYR A 184 -23.15 -9.68 13.58
C TYR A 184 -22.46 -9.44 14.92
N THR A 185 -22.07 -10.53 15.58
CA THR A 185 -21.14 -10.55 16.72
C THR A 185 -19.78 -10.99 16.23
N VAL A 186 -18.77 -10.11 16.39
CA VAL A 186 -17.40 -10.32 15.91
C VAL A 186 -16.44 -10.40 17.09
N THR A 187 -15.79 -11.55 17.27
CA THR A 187 -14.72 -11.72 18.26
C THR A 187 -13.40 -11.30 17.66
N ALA A 188 -12.73 -10.32 18.28
CA ALA A 188 -11.47 -9.80 17.78
C ALA A 188 -10.48 -9.43 18.89
N GLY A 189 -9.33 -10.11 18.93
CA GLY A 189 -8.36 -10.00 20.02
C GLY A 189 -9.02 -10.37 21.36
N ASN A 190 -8.96 -9.46 22.34
CA ASN A 190 -9.60 -9.62 23.65
C ASN A 190 -10.97 -8.93 23.76
N GLY A 191 -11.63 -8.61 22.64
CA GLY A 191 -12.89 -7.87 22.61
C GLY A 191 -13.94 -8.52 21.73
N VAL A 192 -15.20 -8.11 21.96
CA VAL A 192 -16.36 -8.47 21.14
C VAL A 192 -16.96 -7.19 20.59
N PHE A 193 -17.29 -7.19 19.32
CA PHE A 193 -17.87 -6.06 18.57
C PHE A 193 -19.20 -6.50 17.97
N ARG A 194 -20.15 -5.59 17.89
CA ARG A 194 -21.44 -5.83 17.23
C ARG A 194 -21.60 -4.88 16.05
N SER A 195 -22.11 -5.39 14.93
CA SER A 195 -22.32 -4.57 13.73
C SER A 195 -23.48 -5.09 12.88
N ARG A 196 -24.16 -4.15 12.22
CA ARG A 196 -25.19 -4.48 11.22
C ARG A 196 -24.57 -4.99 9.92
N TRP A 197 -23.49 -4.36 9.46
CA TRP A 197 -22.76 -4.71 8.24
C TRP A 197 -21.36 -5.16 8.56
N ILE A 198 -20.87 -6.15 7.79
CA ILE A 198 -19.46 -6.52 7.75
C ILE A 198 -18.89 -6.22 6.37
N VAL A 199 -17.70 -5.59 6.32
CA VAL A 199 -16.92 -5.40 5.08
C VAL A 199 -15.59 -6.11 5.21
N ASN A 200 -15.42 -7.19 4.44
CA ASN A 200 -14.18 -7.97 4.43
C ASN A 200 -13.13 -7.31 3.55
N CYS A 201 -12.19 -6.58 4.16
CA CYS A 201 -11.00 -5.98 3.53
C CYS A 201 -9.70 -6.61 4.04
N ALA A 202 -9.74 -7.88 4.49
CA ALA A 202 -8.67 -8.54 5.24
C ALA A 202 -7.43 -8.95 4.40
N GLY A 203 -7.34 -8.56 3.13
CA GLY A 203 -6.17 -8.81 2.28
C GLY A 203 -5.75 -10.28 2.24
N LEU A 204 -4.57 -10.61 2.78
CA LEU A 204 -4.06 -11.99 2.87
C LEU A 204 -4.90 -12.91 3.79
N GLY A 205 -5.82 -12.36 4.58
CA GLY A 205 -6.75 -13.12 5.43
C GLY A 205 -8.17 -13.19 4.88
N SER A 206 -8.45 -12.62 3.70
CA SER A 206 -9.82 -12.41 3.23
C SER A 206 -10.58 -13.70 2.94
N ASP A 207 -9.92 -14.76 2.52
CA ASP A 207 -10.52 -16.09 2.36
C ASP A 207 -10.98 -16.71 3.69
N LYS A 208 -10.22 -16.48 4.77
CA LYS A 208 -10.60 -16.94 6.12
C LYS A 208 -11.81 -16.16 6.65
N ILE A 209 -11.83 -14.84 6.43
CA ILE A 209 -12.98 -14.01 6.81
C ILE A 209 -14.22 -14.39 5.99
N ALA A 210 -14.06 -14.68 4.69
CA ALA A 210 -15.14 -15.18 3.85
C ALA A 210 -15.74 -16.49 4.43
N SER A 211 -14.89 -17.45 4.80
CA SER A 211 -15.33 -18.70 5.43
C SER A 211 -16.04 -18.48 6.77
N MET A 212 -15.57 -17.54 7.63
CA MET A 212 -16.26 -17.15 8.86
C MET A 212 -17.66 -16.56 8.60
N LEU A 213 -17.87 -15.95 7.45
CA LEU A 213 -19.17 -15.45 6.98
C LEU A 213 -20.03 -16.56 6.31
N GLY A 214 -19.54 -17.80 6.24
CA GLY A 214 -20.18 -18.92 5.53
C GLY A 214 -20.01 -18.87 4.01
N ILE A 215 -19.22 -17.94 3.48
CA ILE A 215 -18.94 -17.80 2.04
C ILE A 215 -17.73 -18.68 1.70
N GLU A 216 -18.01 -19.85 1.17
CA GLU A 216 -17.01 -20.87 0.83
C GLU A 216 -16.50 -20.76 -0.62
N GLY A 217 -15.47 -21.53 -0.97
CA GLY A 217 -14.94 -21.67 -2.32
C GLY A 217 -13.74 -20.75 -2.65
N TYR A 218 -13.28 -19.93 -1.72
CA TYR A 218 -12.11 -19.08 -1.91
C TYR A 218 -10.88 -19.64 -1.19
N THR A 219 -9.77 -19.71 -1.93
CA THR A 219 -8.45 -20.06 -1.39
C THR A 219 -7.41 -19.07 -1.91
N LEU A 220 -6.73 -18.39 -1.00
CA LEU A 220 -5.64 -17.51 -1.38
C LEU A 220 -4.31 -18.26 -1.44
N HIS A 221 -3.59 -18.01 -2.53
CA HIS A 221 -2.25 -18.51 -2.80
C HIS A 221 -1.23 -17.39 -2.59
N PRO A 222 -0.59 -17.29 -1.42
CA PRO A 222 0.33 -16.20 -1.13
C PRO A 222 1.51 -16.20 -2.10
N CYS A 223 1.74 -15.08 -2.78
CA CYS A 223 2.80 -14.93 -3.76
C CYS A 223 3.75 -13.81 -3.36
N ARG A 224 4.93 -14.19 -2.86
CA ARG A 224 5.97 -13.26 -2.39
C ARG A 224 6.68 -12.60 -3.56
N GLY A 225 6.90 -11.29 -3.43
CA GLY A 225 7.72 -10.47 -4.31
C GLY A 225 8.81 -9.77 -3.51
N GLU A 226 10.06 -10.10 -3.78
CA GLU A 226 11.22 -9.47 -3.15
C GLU A 226 11.71 -8.29 -3.97
N TYR A 227 12.24 -7.27 -3.30
CA TYR A 227 12.72 -6.02 -3.89
C TYR A 227 14.08 -5.63 -3.33
N PHE A 228 14.84 -4.90 -4.15
CA PHE A 228 15.92 -4.03 -3.70
C PHE A 228 15.51 -2.57 -3.69
N VAL A 229 16.12 -1.82 -2.77
CA VAL A 229 16.10 -0.36 -2.72
C VAL A 229 17.50 0.14 -3.00
N LEU A 230 17.66 0.95 -4.06
CA LEU A 230 18.92 1.60 -4.40
C LEU A 230 19.06 2.95 -3.71
N ASP A 231 20.30 3.34 -3.46
CA ASP A 231 20.68 4.61 -2.86
C ASP A 231 20.22 5.81 -3.71
N LYS A 232 19.80 6.90 -3.05
CA LYS A 232 19.38 8.17 -3.67
C LYS A 232 20.46 8.85 -4.53
N LYS A 233 21.72 8.47 -4.43
CA LYS A 233 22.76 8.95 -5.34
C LYS A 233 22.46 8.65 -6.80
N LEU A 234 21.54 7.71 -7.07
CA LEU A 234 21.09 7.32 -8.40
C LEU A 234 19.76 8.00 -8.81
N LYS A 235 19.22 8.94 -8.03
CA LYS A 235 17.87 9.53 -8.23
C LYS A 235 17.62 10.06 -9.65
N ASP A 236 18.63 10.66 -10.28
CA ASP A 236 18.49 11.31 -11.59
C ASP A 236 18.74 10.35 -12.77
N THR A 237 19.03 9.07 -12.48
CA THR A 237 19.37 8.07 -13.50
C THR A 237 18.15 7.31 -14.04
N LEU A 238 17.04 7.34 -13.33
CA LEU A 238 15.78 6.69 -13.70
C LEU A 238 14.59 7.62 -13.43
N PRO A 239 14.12 8.37 -14.45
CA PRO A 239 13.07 9.38 -14.25
C PRO A 239 11.64 8.81 -14.17
N LEU A 240 11.42 7.56 -14.62
CA LEU A 240 10.11 6.92 -14.74
C LEU A 240 10.20 5.40 -14.56
N PRO A 241 9.08 4.71 -14.26
CA PRO A 241 9.04 3.25 -14.18
C PRO A 241 9.37 2.59 -15.53
N VAL A 242 10.22 1.56 -15.49
CA VAL A 242 10.59 0.75 -16.67
C VAL A 242 10.37 -0.72 -16.37
N TYR A 243 9.53 -1.35 -17.17
CA TYR A 243 9.13 -2.74 -17.05
C TYR A 243 9.63 -3.56 -18.25
N PRO A 244 9.97 -4.83 -18.09
CA PRO A 244 10.10 -5.73 -19.24
C PRO A 244 8.72 -6.07 -19.83
N VAL A 245 8.70 -6.66 -21.00
CA VAL A 245 7.49 -7.31 -21.52
C VAL A 245 7.04 -8.41 -20.56
N PRO A 246 5.77 -8.42 -20.12
CA PRO A 246 5.28 -9.40 -19.16
C PRO A 246 5.37 -10.83 -19.68
N ASN A 247 5.82 -11.75 -18.84
CA ASN A 247 5.73 -13.18 -19.10
C ASN A 247 4.53 -13.74 -18.31
N TYR A 248 3.39 -13.86 -18.96
CA TYR A 248 2.14 -14.31 -18.32
C TYR A 248 2.20 -15.75 -17.79
N LYS A 249 3.11 -16.58 -18.32
CA LYS A 249 3.28 -17.96 -17.84
C LYS A 249 3.81 -18.03 -16.40
N THR A 250 4.52 -17.00 -15.96
CA THR A 250 5.06 -16.95 -14.59
C THR A 250 4.16 -16.22 -13.59
N GLY A 251 3.03 -15.67 -14.03
CA GLY A 251 2.09 -14.93 -13.18
C GLY A 251 2.63 -13.61 -12.63
N GLY A 252 3.68 -13.05 -13.24
CA GLY A 252 4.32 -11.79 -12.82
C GLY A 252 4.58 -10.84 -13.99
N LEU A 253 4.76 -9.54 -13.67
CA LEU A 253 5.09 -8.49 -14.64
C LEU A 253 6.58 -8.43 -14.99
N GLY A 254 7.40 -9.37 -14.51
CA GLY A 254 8.85 -9.36 -14.61
C GLY A 254 9.51 -8.41 -13.60
N ILE A 255 10.83 -8.49 -13.54
CA ILE A 255 11.62 -7.60 -12.67
C ILE A 255 11.71 -6.23 -13.31
N HIS A 256 11.17 -5.23 -12.65
CA HIS A 256 11.11 -3.87 -13.14
C HIS A 256 11.84 -2.89 -12.23
N LEU A 257 12.03 -1.69 -12.73
CA LEU A 257 12.70 -0.59 -12.06
C LEU A 257 11.68 0.53 -11.85
N THR A 258 11.55 0.99 -10.62
CA THR A 258 10.58 2.06 -10.28
C THR A 258 11.26 3.12 -9.44
N PRO A 259 11.34 4.38 -9.91
CA PRO A 259 11.78 5.47 -9.05
C PRO A 259 10.74 5.75 -7.98
N THR A 260 11.17 6.16 -6.80
CA THR A 260 10.28 6.67 -5.75
C THR A 260 10.24 8.20 -5.79
N LEU A 261 9.23 8.81 -5.18
CA LEU A 261 9.13 10.26 -5.07
C LEU A 261 10.34 10.87 -4.37
N GLU A 262 10.91 10.13 -3.44
CA GLU A 262 12.01 10.58 -2.60
C GLU A 262 13.40 10.32 -3.22
N GLY A 263 13.43 9.73 -4.41
CA GLY A 263 14.66 9.57 -5.19
C GLY A 263 15.39 8.24 -5.04
N ASN A 264 14.82 7.26 -4.35
CA ASN A 264 15.30 5.88 -4.42
C ASN A 264 14.82 5.20 -5.72
N ILE A 265 15.46 4.10 -6.08
CA ILE A 265 14.99 3.22 -7.15
C ILE A 265 14.69 1.84 -6.54
N LEU A 266 13.49 1.31 -6.82
CA LEU A 266 13.11 -0.04 -6.47
C LEU A 266 13.43 -0.97 -7.65
N VAL A 267 14.03 -2.13 -7.36
CA VAL A 267 14.29 -3.21 -8.33
C VAL A 267 13.50 -4.43 -7.88
N GLY A 268 12.60 -4.92 -8.71
CA GLY A 268 11.68 -6.00 -8.37
C GLY A 268 10.24 -5.64 -8.77
N PRO A 269 9.26 -6.45 -8.39
CA PRO A 269 9.37 -7.64 -7.54
C PRO A 269 9.79 -8.90 -8.27
N SER A 270 10.23 -9.87 -7.50
CA SER A 270 10.21 -11.28 -7.92
C SER A 270 8.80 -11.88 -7.84
N THR A 271 8.66 -13.15 -8.23
CA THR A 271 7.40 -13.90 -8.14
C THR A 271 7.71 -15.29 -7.59
N GLU A 272 7.22 -15.58 -6.38
CA GLU A 272 7.42 -16.86 -5.71
C GLU A 272 6.20 -17.22 -4.88
N TYR A 273 5.54 -18.33 -5.23
CA TYR A 273 4.46 -18.85 -4.40
C TYR A 273 5.03 -19.49 -3.14
N ILE A 274 4.47 -19.14 -1.99
CA ILE A 274 4.91 -19.57 -0.66
C ILE A 274 3.73 -20.16 0.13
N ARG A 275 4.01 -20.93 1.18
CA ARG A 275 2.97 -21.51 2.02
C ARG A 275 2.58 -20.61 3.20
N ASN A 276 3.58 -19.96 3.80
CA ASN A 276 3.37 -19.13 4.98
C ASN A 276 3.05 -17.69 4.58
N ARG A 277 1.84 -17.21 4.88
CA ARG A 277 1.37 -15.83 4.61
C ARG A 277 2.14 -14.75 5.38
N GLY A 278 2.93 -15.14 6.39
CA GLY A 278 3.77 -14.26 7.20
C GLY A 278 5.26 -14.27 6.82
N ASP A 279 5.67 -15.02 5.79
CA ASP A 279 7.07 -15.11 5.38
C ASP A 279 7.48 -13.95 4.46
N TYR A 280 7.95 -12.88 5.07
CA TYR A 280 8.49 -11.70 4.40
C TYR A 280 10.02 -11.73 4.26
N ALA A 281 10.63 -12.90 4.35
CA ALA A 281 12.08 -13.04 4.19
C ALA A 281 12.51 -12.63 2.77
N THR A 282 13.71 -12.05 2.68
CA THR A 282 14.42 -11.85 1.42
C THR A 282 15.53 -12.89 1.33
N THR A 283 15.72 -13.47 0.13
CA THR A 283 16.57 -14.63 -0.08
C THR A 283 17.75 -14.32 -1.00
N ARG A 284 18.90 -14.92 -0.72
CA ARG A 284 20.11 -14.75 -1.56
C ARG A 284 19.84 -15.12 -3.02
N ARG A 285 19.13 -16.21 -3.26
CA ARG A 285 18.76 -16.68 -4.61
C ARG A 285 18.00 -15.62 -5.40
N ILE A 286 17.00 -14.99 -4.77
CA ILE A 286 16.21 -13.94 -5.43
C ILE A 286 17.02 -12.65 -5.58
N MET A 287 17.88 -12.31 -4.62
CA MET A 287 18.78 -11.17 -4.74
C MET A 287 19.67 -11.26 -5.98
N GLU A 288 20.23 -12.45 -6.26
CA GLU A 288 21.04 -12.69 -7.47
C GLU A 288 20.20 -12.58 -8.75
N LEU A 289 18.97 -13.10 -8.72
CA LEU A 289 18.01 -12.97 -9.82
C LEU A 289 17.67 -11.49 -10.12
N LEU A 290 17.37 -10.69 -9.10
CA LEU A 290 17.04 -9.27 -9.25
C LEU A 290 18.19 -8.47 -9.88
N ILE A 291 19.43 -8.75 -9.46
CA ILE A 291 20.61 -8.11 -10.05
C ILE A 291 20.78 -8.54 -11.51
N ARG A 292 20.76 -9.84 -11.79
CA ARG A 292 20.93 -10.38 -13.14
C ARG A 292 19.92 -9.81 -14.12
N ASP A 293 18.64 -9.90 -13.79
CA ASP A 293 17.57 -9.54 -14.72
C ASP A 293 17.35 -8.00 -14.78
N GLY A 294 17.52 -7.31 -13.65
CA GLY A 294 17.48 -5.85 -13.61
C GLY A 294 18.61 -5.20 -14.41
N SER A 295 19.82 -5.78 -14.38
CA SER A 295 20.97 -5.26 -15.15
C SER A 295 20.82 -5.39 -16.67
N ARG A 296 19.94 -6.27 -17.17
CA ARG A 296 19.62 -6.34 -18.59
C ARG A 296 18.98 -5.05 -19.11
N ILE A 297 18.14 -4.43 -18.29
CA ILE A 297 17.41 -3.19 -18.59
C ILE A 297 18.22 -1.97 -18.13
N TYR A 298 18.83 -2.05 -16.92
CA TYR A 298 19.55 -0.95 -16.30
C TYR A 298 20.99 -1.38 -15.94
N PRO A 299 21.96 -1.16 -16.84
CA PRO A 299 23.36 -1.61 -16.68
C PRO A 299 24.09 -1.03 -15.47
N TYR A 300 23.60 0.08 -14.93
CA TYR A 300 24.17 0.78 -13.77
C TYR A 300 23.76 0.16 -12.42
N LEU A 301 22.98 -0.92 -12.43
CA LEU A 301 22.62 -1.67 -11.24
C LEU A 301 23.87 -2.40 -10.69
N LYS A 302 24.38 -1.90 -9.57
CA LYS A 302 25.54 -2.46 -8.88
C LYS A 302 25.18 -2.78 -7.43
N ARG A 303 25.79 -3.84 -6.86
CA ARG A 303 25.58 -4.26 -5.45
C ARG A 303 25.89 -3.14 -4.46
N GLU A 304 26.93 -2.36 -4.69
CA GLU A 304 27.36 -1.23 -3.84
C GLU A 304 26.32 -0.11 -3.70
N ASN A 305 25.31 -0.11 -4.57
CA ASN A 305 24.21 0.85 -4.56
C ASN A 305 22.98 0.36 -3.78
N LEU A 306 23.00 -0.89 -3.31
CA LEU A 306 21.90 -1.49 -2.55
C LEU A 306 21.98 -1.02 -1.10
N ILE A 307 20.91 -0.42 -0.59
CA ILE A 307 20.84 0.01 0.81
C ILE A 307 19.88 -0.84 1.64
N ARG A 308 18.93 -1.53 1.00
CA ARG A 308 17.92 -2.36 1.66
C ARG A 308 17.34 -3.39 0.70
N SER A 309 16.82 -4.49 1.28
CA SER A 309 15.85 -5.38 0.65
C SER A 309 14.57 -5.44 1.48
N PHE A 310 13.45 -5.77 0.83
CA PHE A 310 12.18 -6.07 1.48
C PHE A 310 11.34 -7.00 0.60
N ALA A 311 10.31 -7.60 1.18
CA ALA A 311 9.36 -8.42 0.44
C ALA A 311 7.92 -7.99 0.74
N GLY A 312 7.05 -8.13 -0.26
CA GLY A 312 5.61 -8.04 -0.14
C GLY A 312 4.95 -9.36 -0.54
N ILE A 313 3.74 -9.63 -0.06
CA ILE A 313 3.00 -10.85 -0.40
C ILE A 313 1.68 -10.44 -1.04
N ARG A 314 1.44 -10.97 -2.27
CA ARG A 314 0.20 -10.75 -3.01
C ARG A 314 -0.83 -11.80 -2.60
N PRO A 315 -2.08 -11.41 -2.32
CA PRO A 315 -3.19 -12.33 -2.04
C PRO A 315 -3.79 -12.86 -3.36
N LYS A 316 -3.09 -13.79 -4.05
CA LYS A 316 -3.56 -14.32 -5.33
C LYS A 316 -4.66 -15.36 -5.15
N LEU A 317 -5.69 -15.29 -6.01
CA LEU A 317 -6.69 -16.35 -6.15
C LEU A 317 -6.23 -17.45 -7.12
N SER A 318 -5.36 -17.13 -8.10
CA SER A 318 -4.78 -18.13 -8.98
C SER A 318 -3.67 -18.92 -8.29
N SER A 319 -3.72 -20.24 -8.39
CA SER A 319 -2.64 -21.12 -7.95
C SER A 319 -1.40 -20.99 -8.84
N LYS A 320 -0.29 -21.60 -8.43
CA LYS A 320 0.94 -21.63 -9.22
C LYS A 320 0.76 -22.42 -10.52
N GLU A 321 -0.02 -23.46 -10.45
CA GLU A 321 -0.31 -24.40 -11.55
C GLU A 321 -1.20 -23.75 -12.61
N GLU A 322 -2.21 -22.99 -12.16
CA GLU A 322 -3.08 -22.20 -13.06
C GLU A 322 -2.33 -21.02 -13.69
N GLY A 323 -1.43 -20.42 -12.92
CA GLY A 323 -0.68 -19.24 -13.36
C GLY A 323 -1.57 -18.01 -13.58
N GLY A 324 -0.99 -16.97 -14.18
CA GLY A 324 -1.75 -15.79 -14.62
C GLY A 324 -2.32 -14.95 -13.47
N TYR A 325 -3.49 -14.38 -13.72
CA TYR A 325 -4.24 -13.52 -12.81
C TYR A 325 -5.70 -13.96 -12.78
N HIS A 326 -6.26 -14.05 -11.58
CA HIS A 326 -7.70 -14.14 -11.35
C HIS A 326 -8.24 -12.72 -11.11
N ASP A 327 -9.47 -12.44 -11.56
CA ASP A 327 -10.08 -11.12 -11.35
C ASP A 327 -10.39 -10.86 -9.87
N PHE A 328 -10.61 -9.61 -9.50
CA PHE A 328 -11.04 -9.23 -8.16
C PHE A 328 -12.42 -9.79 -7.85
N VAL A 329 -12.57 -10.41 -6.69
CA VAL A 329 -13.88 -10.75 -6.14
C VAL A 329 -14.34 -9.59 -5.24
N ILE A 330 -15.47 -9.00 -5.60
CA ILE A 330 -16.15 -7.96 -4.82
C ILE A 330 -17.63 -8.26 -4.95
N GLU A 331 -18.24 -8.77 -3.88
CA GLU A 331 -19.57 -9.34 -3.94
C GLU A 331 -20.37 -9.08 -2.64
N ARG A 332 -21.67 -9.18 -2.78
CA ARG A 332 -22.62 -9.28 -1.68
C ARG A 332 -23.42 -10.58 -1.85
N ARG A 333 -23.22 -11.53 -0.94
CA ARG A 333 -23.91 -12.82 -0.91
C ARG A 333 -25.02 -12.77 0.15
N GLY A 334 -26.05 -11.97 -0.13
CA GLY A 334 -27.18 -11.80 0.77
C GLY A 334 -27.98 -13.07 1.07
N ASP A 335 -27.82 -14.10 0.23
CA ASP A 335 -28.34 -15.44 0.39
C ASP A 335 -27.62 -16.27 1.50
N ILE A 336 -26.35 -15.94 1.78
CA ILE A 336 -25.48 -16.66 2.73
C ILE A 336 -25.15 -15.76 3.92
N ALA A 337 -24.69 -14.55 3.65
CA ALA A 337 -24.23 -13.58 4.63
C ALA A 337 -25.01 -12.25 4.41
N PRO A 338 -26.23 -12.12 4.94
CA PRO A 338 -27.00 -10.89 4.90
C PRO A 338 -26.16 -9.74 5.44
N HIS A 339 -26.19 -8.59 4.75
CA HIS A 339 -25.43 -7.40 5.18
C HIS A 339 -23.90 -7.61 5.29
N ALA A 340 -23.32 -8.43 4.40
CA ALA A 340 -21.87 -8.55 4.26
C ALA A 340 -21.44 -8.18 2.83
N VAL A 341 -20.32 -7.42 2.73
CA VAL A 341 -19.60 -7.17 1.47
C VAL A 341 -18.27 -7.90 1.57
N ASN A 342 -18.04 -8.81 0.65
CA ASN A 342 -16.87 -9.70 0.65
C ASN A 342 -15.90 -9.33 -0.46
N LEU A 343 -14.63 -9.04 -0.10
CA LEU A 343 -13.56 -8.77 -1.03
C LEU A 343 -12.46 -9.80 -0.90
N VAL A 344 -12.18 -10.53 -1.97
CA VAL A 344 -11.12 -11.56 -2.00
C VAL A 344 -10.21 -11.38 -3.21
N GLY A 345 -8.93 -11.64 -3.03
CA GLY A 345 -7.96 -11.60 -4.12
C GLY A 345 -7.60 -10.21 -4.62
N ILE A 346 -7.74 -9.18 -3.82
CA ILE A 346 -7.37 -7.81 -4.20
C ILE A 346 -5.83 -7.65 -4.18
N GLU A 347 -5.19 -8.14 -5.24
CA GLU A 347 -3.76 -7.98 -5.52
C GLU A 347 -3.47 -6.71 -6.35
N SER A 348 -2.36 -6.65 -7.10
CA SER A 348 -2.13 -5.56 -8.08
C SER A 348 -3.16 -5.67 -9.24
N PRO A 349 -3.83 -4.56 -9.58
CA PRO A 349 -3.56 -3.15 -9.25
C PRO A 349 -4.37 -2.56 -8.08
N GLY A 350 -4.58 -3.28 -7.00
CA GLY A 350 -5.43 -2.89 -5.87
C GLY A 350 -5.11 -1.50 -5.27
N LEU A 351 -3.82 -1.11 -5.21
CA LEU A 351 -3.44 0.23 -4.75
C LEU A 351 -4.08 1.33 -5.62
N THR A 352 -4.01 1.20 -6.93
CA THR A 352 -4.64 2.13 -7.88
C THR A 352 -6.15 2.10 -7.79
N SER A 353 -6.70 0.92 -7.56
CA SER A 353 -8.15 0.64 -7.57
C SER A 353 -8.84 0.95 -6.24
N ALA A 354 -8.11 1.38 -5.21
CA ALA A 354 -8.62 1.43 -3.83
C ALA A 354 -9.85 2.32 -3.67
N VAL A 355 -9.84 3.52 -4.23
CA VAL A 355 -10.98 4.45 -4.12
C VAL A 355 -12.20 3.99 -4.92
N PRO A 356 -12.08 3.56 -6.20
CA PRO A 356 -13.21 2.98 -6.92
C PRO A 356 -13.79 1.73 -6.26
N ILE A 357 -12.95 0.85 -5.70
CA ILE A 357 -13.42 -0.32 -4.93
C ILE A 357 -14.21 0.14 -3.70
N ALA A 358 -13.74 1.15 -2.98
CA ALA A 358 -14.45 1.70 -1.83
C ALA A 358 -15.83 2.26 -2.21
N ARG A 359 -15.95 2.93 -3.36
CA ARG A 359 -17.24 3.38 -3.90
C ARG A 359 -18.15 2.22 -4.32
N GLU A 360 -17.58 1.15 -4.84
CA GLU A 360 -18.31 -0.08 -5.14
C GLU A 360 -18.87 -0.73 -3.86
N ILE A 361 -18.13 -0.72 -2.76
CA ILE A 361 -18.63 -1.17 -1.44
C ILE A 361 -19.84 -0.33 -1.02
N VAL A 362 -19.75 1.01 -1.13
CA VAL A 362 -20.88 1.91 -0.85
C VAL A 362 -22.09 1.54 -1.72
N ARG A 363 -21.91 1.38 -3.04
CA ARG A 363 -22.97 1.01 -3.98
C ARG A 363 -23.65 -0.32 -3.60
N LEU A 364 -22.86 -1.33 -3.21
CA LEU A 364 -23.40 -2.63 -2.80
C LEU A 364 -24.23 -2.55 -1.50
N ILE A 365 -23.87 -1.66 -0.58
CA ILE A 365 -24.67 -1.38 0.62
C ILE A 365 -25.93 -0.62 0.25
N GLU A 366 -25.84 0.39 -0.64
CA GLU A 366 -27.00 1.19 -1.11
C GLU A 366 -28.03 0.36 -1.89
N GLU A 367 -27.66 -0.76 -2.49
CA GLU A 367 -28.60 -1.72 -3.07
C GLU A 367 -29.51 -2.40 -2.05
N ALA A 368 -29.08 -2.49 -0.80
CA ALA A 368 -29.86 -3.10 0.27
C ALA A 368 -30.59 -2.07 1.16
N GLU A 369 -29.97 -0.91 1.39
CA GLU A 369 -30.54 0.14 2.22
C GLU A 369 -30.10 1.54 1.76
N LYS A 370 -30.99 2.50 1.86
CA LYS A 370 -30.68 3.89 1.49
C LYS A 370 -29.75 4.53 2.53
N LEU A 371 -28.57 4.96 2.10
CA LEU A 371 -27.64 5.69 2.94
C LEU A 371 -27.97 7.18 2.99
N LYS A 372 -27.91 7.77 4.18
CA LYS A 372 -28.15 9.20 4.40
C LYS A 372 -26.81 9.95 4.36
N PRO A 373 -26.62 10.93 3.45
CA PRO A 373 -25.39 11.72 3.40
C PRO A 373 -25.08 12.41 4.73
N ASN A 374 -23.79 12.40 5.09
CA ASN A 374 -23.30 13.11 6.29
C ASN A 374 -23.00 14.58 5.94
N PRO A 375 -23.78 15.55 6.43
CA PRO A 375 -23.56 16.97 6.13
C PRO A 375 -22.32 17.54 6.79
N ARG A 376 -21.70 16.81 7.73
CA ARG A 376 -20.48 17.21 8.44
C ARG A 376 -19.21 16.60 7.85
N PHE A 377 -19.33 15.78 6.79
CA PHE A 377 -18.18 15.16 6.18
C PHE A 377 -17.24 16.22 5.60
N ASP A 378 -15.98 16.22 6.10
CA ASP A 378 -14.90 17.03 5.54
C ASP A 378 -13.99 16.15 4.67
N PRO A 379 -13.94 16.38 3.34
CA PRO A 379 -13.08 15.62 2.44
C PRO A 379 -11.59 15.97 2.58
N ILE A 380 -11.27 17.07 3.27
CA ILE A 380 -9.94 17.66 3.27
C ILE A 380 -9.10 17.14 4.43
N ARG A 381 -7.97 16.56 4.11
CA ARG A 381 -6.90 16.27 5.08
C ARG A 381 -5.70 17.15 4.75
N ARG A 382 -5.03 17.69 5.76
CA ARG A 382 -3.77 18.41 5.63
C ARG A 382 -2.64 17.56 6.19
N ARG A 383 -1.68 17.23 5.33
CA ARG A 383 -0.45 16.53 5.73
C ARG A 383 0.37 17.42 6.66
N PHE A 384 1.02 16.80 7.63
CA PHE A 384 1.99 17.51 8.46
C PHE A 384 3.15 18.04 7.59
N PRO A 385 3.55 19.32 7.76
CA PRO A 385 4.57 19.92 6.91
C PRO A 385 5.91 19.20 6.99
N SER A 386 6.48 18.85 5.83
CA SER A 386 7.83 18.30 5.75
C SER A 386 8.86 19.45 5.86
N PHE A 387 9.65 19.44 6.91
CA PHE A 387 10.67 20.48 7.17
C PHE A 387 11.70 20.60 6.03
N ARG A 388 12.17 19.48 5.50
CA ARG A 388 13.18 19.44 4.44
C ARG A 388 12.72 20.05 3.11
N ASP A 389 11.39 20.07 2.87
CA ASP A 389 10.82 20.55 1.60
C ASP A 389 10.54 22.06 1.64
N LYS A 390 10.84 22.73 2.77
CA LYS A 390 10.66 24.16 2.98
C LYS A 390 11.89 24.97 2.61
N SER A 391 11.67 26.23 2.19
CA SER A 391 12.76 27.19 2.02
C SER A 391 13.46 27.48 3.35
N ARG A 392 14.67 28.02 3.29
CA ARG A 392 15.42 28.35 4.51
C ARG A 392 14.67 29.33 5.41
N GLU A 393 14.02 30.34 4.84
CA GLU A 393 13.23 31.33 5.58
C GLU A 393 12.02 30.69 6.27
N GLU A 394 11.32 29.78 5.54
CA GLU A 394 10.23 28.99 6.15
C GLU A 394 10.75 28.08 7.26
N GLN A 395 11.88 27.40 7.08
CA GLN A 395 12.50 26.57 8.13
C GLN A 395 12.85 27.39 9.36
N GLU A 396 13.45 28.56 9.21
CA GLU A 396 13.76 29.47 10.30
C GLU A 396 12.50 29.96 11.02
N LYS A 397 11.41 30.21 10.26
CA LYS A 397 10.10 30.54 10.85
C LYS A 397 9.54 29.35 11.67
N MET A 398 9.55 28.15 11.08
CA MET A 398 9.08 26.93 11.78
C MET A 398 9.84 26.70 13.09
N ILE A 399 11.17 26.90 13.11
CA ILE A 399 11.99 26.75 14.32
C ILE A 399 11.62 27.79 15.37
N ARG A 400 11.35 29.04 14.98
CA ARG A 400 10.91 30.09 15.94
C ARG A 400 9.54 29.78 16.53
N GLU A 401 8.63 29.23 15.74
CA GLU A 401 7.27 28.87 16.20
C GLU A 401 7.24 27.58 17.03
N ASN A 402 8.07 26.62 16.69
CA ASN A 402 8.23 25.36 17.43
C ASN A 402 9.71 24.92 17.42
N PRO A 403 10.43 25.05 18.54
CA PRO A 403 11.85 24.69 18.65
C PRO A 403 12.17 23.23 18.30
N ASP A 404 11.22 22.31 18.38
CA ASP A 404 11.41 20.90 17.99
C ASP A 404 11.76 20.71 16.50
N TYR A 405 11.47 21.70 15.64
CA TYR A 405 11.97 21.72 14.27
C TYR A 405 13.47 22.00 14.17
N GLY A 406 14.08 22.58 15.19
CA GLY A 406 15.53 22.83 15.25
C GLY A 406 16.36 21.59 15.58
N GLU A 407 15.75 20.49 16.01
CA GLU A 407 16.44 19.25 16.36
C GLU A 407 16.28 18.18 15.28
N ILE A 408 17.36 17.87 14.54
CA ILE A 408 17.37 16.82 13.52
C ILE A 408 17.57 15.45 14.16
N ILE A 409 16.53 14.61 14.09
CA ILE A 409 16.57 13.21 14.57
C ILE A 409 17.16 12.30 13.49
N CYS A 410 16.68 12.38 12.23
CA CYS A 410 17.20 11.57 11.14
C CYS A 410 17.97 12.42 10.14
N ARG A 411 19.32 12.30 10.14
CA ARG A 411 20.20 13.10 9.25
C ARG A 411 20.06 12.73 7.78
N CYS A 412 19.86 11.43 7.45
CA CYS A 412 19.78 10.98 6.05
C CYS A 412 18.53 11.50 5.32
N GLU A 413 17.43 11.67 6.05
CA GLU A 413 16.15 12.13 5.52
C GLU A 413 15.78 13.54 6.00
N THR A 414 16.65 14.16 6.83
CA THR A 414 16.43 15.49 7.43
C THR A 414 15.08 15.56 8.15
N ILE A 415 14.81 14.57 9.02
CA ILE A 415 13.59 14.54 9.81
C ILE A 415 13.85 15.13 11.18
N THR A 416 13.01 16.06 11.59
CA THR A 416 13.09 16.79 12.84
C THR A 416 12.39 16.06 13.98
N ARG A 417 12.64 16.51 15.22
CA ARG A 417 11.93 16.03 16.39
C ARG A 417 10.43 16.33 16.31
N ALA A 418 10.03 17.50 15.80
CA ALA A 418 8.63 17.84 15.58
C ALA A 418 7.90 16.85 14.68
N GLU A 419 8.53 16.41 13.58
CA GLU A 419 7.96 15.41 12.67
C GLU A 419 7.84 14.03 13.31
N VAL A 420 8.81 13.63 14.16
CA VAL A 420 8.73 12.37 14.93
C VAL A 420 7.63 12.43 15.97
N LEU A 421 7.51 13.54 16.71
CA LEU A 421 6.45 13.73 17.70
C LEU A 421 5.05 13.73 17.03
N HIS A 422 4.93 14.39 15.88
CA HIS A 422 3.68 14.32 15.11
C HIS A 422 3.35 12.88 14.67
N ALA A 423 4.34 12.11 14.22
CA ALA A 423 4.13 10.71 13.88
C ALA A 423 3.65 9.86 15.07
N ILE A 424 4.04 10.23 16.31
CA ILE A 424 3.64 9.55 17.54
C ILE A 424 2.25 10.00 18.04
N HIS A 425 1.91 11.29 17.91
CA HIS A 425 0.72 11.90 18.51
C HIS A 425 -0.39 12.28 17.53
N GLY A 426 -0.17 12.16 16.21
CA GLY A 426 -1.17 12.47 15.21
C GLY A 426 -2.48 11.66 15.38
N VAL A 427 -3.47 11.94 14.57
CA VAL A 427 -4.85 11.38 14.65
C VAL A 427 -4.84 9.86 14.82
N LEU A 428 -4.00 9.17 14.07
CA LEU A 428 -3.74 7.73 14.19
C LEU A 428 -2.24 7.53 14.50
N GLY A 429 -1.81 8.01 15.66
CA GLY A 429 -0.41 8.03 16.06
C GLY A 429 0.25 6.66 16.09
N ALA A 430 1.54 6.63 15.73
CA ALA A 430 2.35 5.42 15.68
C ALA A 430 2.43 4.71 17.04
N ARG A 431 2.37 3.38 16.99
CA ARG A 431 2.50 2.50 18.17
C ARG A 431 3.76 1.63 18.10
N THR A 432 4.46 1.65 16.97
CA THR A 432 5.66 0.85 16.72
C THR A 432 6.78 1.72 16.13
N VAL A 433 8.00 1.24 16.21
CA VAL A 433 9.16 1.92 15.60
C VAL A 433 8.97 2.05 14.09
N THR A 434 8.47 1.00 13.44
CA THR A 434 8.16 1.01 12.00
C THR A 434 6.96 1.92 11.69
N GLY A 435 6.00 2.06 12.60
CA GLY A 435 4.90 3.02 12.48
C GLY A 435 5.37 4.47 12.38
N VAL A 436 6.35 4.85 13.21
CA VAL A 436 7.02 6.17 13.10
C VAL A 436 7.72 6.31 11.75
N LYS A 437 8.50 5.31 11.36
CA LYS A 437 9.22 5.26 10.08
C LYS A 437 8.30 5.52 8.88
N TYR A 438 7.13 4.91 8.84
CA TYR A 438 6.22 5.02 7.70
C TYR A 438 5.49 6.36 7.62
N ARG A 439 5.29 7.04 8.78
CA ARG A 439 4.64 8.36 8.83
C ARG A 439 5.58 9.51 8.49
N CYS A 440 6.81 9.49 9.02
CA CYS A 440 7.75 10.60 8.82
C CYS A 440 9.00 10.26 7.98
N ARG A 441 9.15 9.03 7.47
CA ARG A 441 10.32 8.55 6.69
C ARG A 441 11.63 8.47 7.47
N ALA A 442 11.67 8.71 8.77
CA ALA A 442 12.86 8.41 9.56
C ALA A 442 13.28 6.93 9.34
N MET A 443 14.58 6.62 9.42
CA MET A 443 15.16 5.28 9.15
C MET A 443 15.01 4.77 7.69
N MET A 444 14.57 5.58 6.72
CA MET A 444 14.48 5.17 5.30
C MET A 444 15.67 5.63 4.45
N GLY A 445 16.56 6.42 5.01
CA GLY A 445 17.75 6.89 4.31
C GLY A 445 18.88 5.87 4.27
N ARG A 446 20.03 6.26 3.74
CA ARG A 446 21.19 5.40 3.46
C ARG A 446 21.64 4.52 4.64
N CYS A 447 21.62 5.02 5.87
CA CYS A 447 22.05 4.27 7.05
C CYS A 447 20.99 3.30 7.63
N GLN A 448 19.76 3.32 7.11
CA GLN A 448 18.66 2.41 7.49
C GLN A 448 18.40 2.35 9.02
N GLY A 449 18.48 3.49 9.69
CA GLY A 449 18.27 3.60 11.13
C GLY A 449 19.53 3.59 11.98
N GLY A 450 20.70 3.28 11.41
CA GLY A 450 21.95 3.16 12.16
C GLY A 450 22.35 4.38 13.00
N TYR A 451 21.78 5.56 12.71
CA TYR A 451 21.98 6.76 13.52
C TYR A 451 20.75 7.13 14.36
N CYS A 452 19.55 7.08 13.78
CA CYS A 452 18.37 7.68 14.39
C CYS A 452 17.48 6.71 15.17
N GLN A 453 17.67 5.39 15.04
CA GLN A 453 16.79 4.41 15.65
C GLN A 453 16.74 4.54 17.17
N THR A 454 17.88 4.65 17.87
CA THR A 454 17.93 4.81 19.33
C THR A 454 17.12 6.03 19.79
N ARG A 455 17.33 7.18 19.15
CA ARG A 455 16.59 8.41 19.50
C ARG A 455 15.07 8.30 19.26
N ILE A 456 14.67 7.58 18.19
CA ILE A 456 13.25 7.32 17.89
C ILE A 456 12.65 6.38 18.93
N THR A 457 13.37 5.33 19.33
CA THR A 457 12.88 4.39 20.36
C THR A 457 12.73 5.09 21.71
N GLU A 458 13.69 5.91 22.11
CA GLU A 458 13.63 6.71 23.33
C GLU A 458 12.42 7.68 23.33
N LEU A 459 12.21 8.39 22.22
CA LEU A 459 11.05 9.27 22.07
C LEU A 459 9.75 8.47 22.14
N LEU A 460 9.63 7.36 21.40
CA LEU A 460 8.41 6.57 21.37
C LEU A 460 8.08 5.99 22.78
N MET A 461 9.06 5.45 23.49
CA MET A 461 8.89 4.95 24.85
C MET A 461 8.45 6.07 25.80
N LYS A 462 9.13 7.21 25.76
CA LYS A 462 8.81 8.36 26.61
C LYS A 462 7.41 8.90 26.36
N GLU A 463 7.07 9.13 25.08
CA GLU A 463 5.80 9.76 24.69
C GLU A 463 4.58 8.82 24.85
N LYS A 464 4.80 7.50 24.80
CA LYS A 464 3.73 6.50 25.03
C LYS A 464 3.71 5.97 26.47
N GLY A 465 4.71 6.27 27.29
CA GLY A 465 4.80 5.77 28.67
C GLY A 465 4.95 4.25 28.75
N ILE A 466 5.68 3.65 27.80
CA ILE A 466 5.89 2.19 27.72
C ILE A 466 7.32 1.82 28.11
N SER A 467 7.48 0.62 28.69
CA SER A 467 8.79 0.06 29.01
C SER A 467 9.54 -0.41 27.75
N PRO A 468 10.87 -0.62 27.82
CA PRO A 468 11.63 -1.16 26.70
C PRO A 468 11.08 -2.51 26.20
N GLU A 469 10.63 -3.39 27.10
CA GLU A 469 10.11 -4.72 26.78
C GLU A 469 8.76 -4.67 26.07
N GLU A 470 7.98 -3.60 26.26
CA GLU A 470 6.70 -3.37 25.58
C GLU A 470 6.89 -2.77 24.17
N LEU A 471 8.10 -2.28 23.85
CA LEU A 471 8.38 -1.63 22.58
C LEU A 471 8.38 -2.63 21.42
N ILE A 472 7.41 -2.53 20.56
CA ILE A 472 7.30 -3.35 19.34
C ILE A 472 8.04 -2.64 18.20
N TYR A 473 8.92 -3.38 17.49
CA TYR A 473 9.62 -2.85 16.33
C TYR A 473 8.69 -2.71 15.11
N GLU A 474 8.01 -3.79 14.73
CA GLU A 474 7.15 -3.83 13.54
C GLU A 474 5.84 -4.56 13.80
N ARG A 475 5.88 -5.83 14.20
CA ARG A 475 4.72 -6.72 14.41
C ARG A 475 4.68 -7.21 15.83
N GLN A 476 3.54 -7.73 16.24
CA GLN A 476 3.47 -8.45 17.51
C GLN A 476 4.56 -9.53 17.58
N GLY A 477 5.29 -9.56 18.66
CA GLY A 477 6.44 -10.46 18.87
C GLY A 477 7.78 -9.97 18.32
N SER A 478 7.84 -8.82 17.62
CA SER A 478 9.12 -8.22 17.17
C SER A 478 9.62 -7.18 18.18
N TYR A 479 10.04 -7.63 19.35
CA TYR A 479 10.58 -6.79 20.41
C TYR A 479 12.06 -6.44 20.16
N LEU A 480 12.45 -5.19 20.48
CA LEU A 480 13.86 -4.78 20.48
C LEU A 480 14.57 -5.17 21.75
N PHE A 481 13.85 -5.27 22.85
CA PHE A 481 14.37 -5.58 24.17
C PHE A 481 13.57 -6.75 24.75
N THR A 482 14.23 -7.68 25.38
CA THR A 482 13.64 -8.91 25.93
C THR A 482 13.83 -9.04 27.45
N GLY A 483 14.46 -8.04 28.07
CA GLY A 483 14.75 -7.96 29.50
C GLY A 483 16.06 -7.27 29.78
N GLU A 484 16.36 -7.05 31.07
CA GLU A 484 17.65 -6.51 31.52
C GLU A 484 18.74 -7.59 31.49
N VAL A 485 19.96 -7.23 31.10
CA VAL A 485 21.12 -8.14 31.03
C VAL A 485 21.66 -8.46 32.45
N ARG A 486 21.37 -7.59 33.41
CA ARG A 486 21.79 -7.77 34.80
C ARG A 486 20.55 -7.68 35.67
N GLU A 487 20.17 -8.79 36.29
CA GLU A 487 19.25 -8.78 37.42
C GLU A 487 19.90 -7.99 38.58
N LYS A 488 19.16 -7.09 39.17
CA LYS A 488 19.60 -6.35 40.37
C LYS A 488 19.59 -7.23 41.58
#